data_e555175d7e44bfa676494fafa0d24197
#
_entry.id   e555175d7e44bfa676494fafa0d24197
#
_cell.length_a   1.000
_cell.length_b   1.000
_cell.length_c   1.000
_cell.angle_alpha   90.00
_cell.angle_beta   90.00
_cell.angle_gamma   90.00
#
_symmetry.space_group_name_H-M   'P 1'
#
loop_
_entity.id
_entity.type
_entity.pdbx_description
1 polymer ?
#
loop_
_entity_poly.entity_id
_entity_poly.type
_entity_poly.pdbx_seq_one_letter_code
_entity_poly.pdbx_strand_id
1 'polypeptide(L)'
;DNLVAREMKRDFNWGVEDNFEVIIDTYNDDRNGFLFVINPNGARADAQILNNGKSFNIFWNGVWDTRTTITDEGWFAEIAIPFSTLKFKTNVEQHAWGINFERNIRRKREQLLWQGWSRDSELELLNRAGTLISLDSIVSKKFIEVKPYTIGGGEFTPGKDEGQLNAGGDINYLITPTLRMNLTFNTDFAQVEADRQQINLTRFPLFFPERREFFLEGQDYFDMGMGNRIIPFYSRRIGLAEDRSTVPIIAGARVLGKMGNTTLGALSMQTASRDSIPSTNYTVVSWRQDVLKQ
;
A
#
# COMPACT_ATOMS: atom_id res chain seq x y z
N ASP A 1 -33.43 7.89 -6.44
CA ASP A 1 -32.98 9.26 -6.82
C ASP A 1 -32.18 10.01 -5.76
N ASN A 2 -31.60 9.34 -4.77
CA ASN A 2 -30.90 10.04 -3.67
C ASN A 2 -29.57 9.38 -3.30
N LEU A 3 -28.88 8.75 -4.26
CA LEU A 3 -27.54 8.27 -4.07
C LEU A 3 -26.54 9.44 -4.05
N VAL A 4 -25.63 9.42 -3.10
CA VAL A 4 -24.55 10.40 -2.99
C VAL A 4 -23.30 9.75 -3.60
N ALA A 5 -23.16 9.84 -4.92
CA ALA A 5 -22.01 9.34 -5.66
C ALA A 5 -21.63 10.34 -6.75
N ARG A 6 -20.49 10.98 -6.62
CA ARG A 6 -20.04 12.09 -7.50
C ARG A 6 -18.71 11.77 -8.17
N GLU A 7 -17.89 10.98 -7.52
CA GLU A 7 -16.55 10.66 -7.99
C GLU A 7 -16.58 9.42 -8.89
N MET A 8 -15.70 9.43 -9.88
CA MET A 8 -15.42 8.29 -10.76
C MET A 8 -13.93 7.94 -10.81
N LYS A 9 -13.10 8.74 -10.15
CA LYS A 9 -11.65 8.51 -10.11
C LYS A 9 -11.29 7.41 -9.10
N ARG A 10 -10.15 6.77 -9.33
CA ARG A 10 -9.54 5.89 -8.34
C ARG A 10 -9.14 6.68 -7.09
N ASP A 11 -9.18 6.01 -5.95
CA ASP A 11 -8.83 6.57 -4.64
C ASP A 11 -9.62 7.83 -4.29
N PHE A 12 -10.94 7.74 -4.57
CA PHE A 12 -11.88 8.78 -4.25
C PHE A 12 -12.04 8.95 -2.72
N ASN A 13 -12.57 10.08 -2.29
CA ASN A 13 -12.86 10.29 -0.87
C ASN A 13 -14.15 9.55 -0.47
N TRP A 14 -14.03 8.29 -0.07
CA TRP A 14 -15.18 7.45 0.30
C TRP A 14 -15.88 7.91 1.59
N GLY A 15 -15.21 8.70 2.43
CA GLY A 15 -15.81 9.25 3.64
C GLY A 15 -17.02 10.17 3.42
N VAL A 16 -17.26 10.66 2.19
CA VAL A 16 -18.32 11.62 1.87
C VAL A 16 -19.36 11.10 0.88
N GLU A 17 -19.20 9.87 0.39
CA GLU A 17 -20.07 9.26 -0.61
C GLU A 17 -20.72 7.97 -0.10
N ASP A 18 -21.86 7.60 -0.72
CA ASP A 18 -22.43 6.27 -0.55
C ASP A 18 -21.42 5.26 -1.06
N ASN A 19 -21.12 4.25 -0.25
CA ASN A 19 -20.11 3.25 -0.60
C ASN A 19 -20.45 1.89 -0.02
N PHE A 20 -19.76 0.89 -0.54
CA PHE A 20 -19.68 -0.45 0.03
C PHE A 20 -18.22 -0.81 0.21
N GLU A 21 -17.90 -1.33 1.37
CA GLU A 21 -16.54 -1.63 1.80
C GLU A 21 -16.41 -3.12 2.13
N VAL A 22 -15.30 -3.70 1.74
CA VAL A 22 -14.94 -5.10 2.02
C VAL A 22 -13.57 -5.14 2.64
N ILE A 23 -13.45 -5.78 3.78
CA ILE A 23 -12.13 -6.13 4.34
C ILE A 23 -11.85 -7.61 4.21
N ILE A 24 -10.59 -7.95 3.99
CA ILE A 24 -10.13 -9.34 3.92
C ILE A 24 -8.83 -9.48 4.72
N ASP A 25 -8.86 -10.29 5.77
CA ASP A 25 -7.66 -10.75 6.50
C ASP A 25 -7.29 -12.15 5.99
N THR A 26 -6.36 -12.20 5.08
CA THR A 26 -5.93 -13.43 4.42
C THR A 26 -5.02 -14.32 5.27
N TYR A 27 -4.44 -13.76 6.32
CA TYR A 27 -3.63 -14.49 7.28
C TYR A 27 -4.44 -15.00 8.46
N ASN A 28 -5.64 -14.45 8.66
CA ASN A 28 -6.50 -14.67 9.82
C ASN A 28 -5.68 -14.52 11.12
N ASP A 29 -4.98 -13.39 11.20
CA ASP A 29 -4.10 -13.07 12.32
C ASP A 29 -4.59 -11.84 13.11
N ASP A 30 -5.76 -11.31 12.74
CA ASP A 30 -6.41 -10.16 13.37
C ASP A 30 -5.56 -8.88 13.39
N ARG A 31 -4.56 -8.80 12.50
CA ARG A 31 -3.60 -7.70 12.51
C ARG A 31 -3.56 -6.91 11.21
N ASN A 32 -3.43 -7.61 10.09
CA ASN A 32 -3.24 -6.98 8.80
C ASN A 32 -4.22 -7.53 7.79
N GLY A 33 -4.81 -6.65 7.00
CA GLY A 33 -5.78 -7.01 5.99
C GLY A 33 -5.79 -6.05 4.82
N PHE A 34 -6.72 -6.27 3.92
CA PHE A 34 -6.93 -5.46 2.74
C PHE A 34 -8.32 -4.87 2.79
N LEU A 35 -8.43 -3.59 2.47
CA LEU A 35 -9.68 -2.86 2.32
C LEU A 35 -9.93 -2.58 0.85
N PHE A 36 -11.14 -2.83 0.40
CA PHE A 36 -11.63 -2.50 -0.94
C PHE A 36 -12.92 -1.71 -0.82
N VAL A 37 -12.99 -0.57 -1.47
CA VAL A 37 -14.11 0.36 -1.40
C VAL A 37 -14.62 0.68 -2.79
N ILE A 38 -15.94 0.64 -2.96
CA ILE A 38 -16.61 0.98 -4.20
C ILE A 38 -17.77 1.95 -3.94
N ASN A 39 -18.01 2.85 -4.87
CA ASN A 39 -19.20 3.70 -4.88
C ASN A 39 -20.19 3.25 -5.97
N PRO A 40 -21.43 3.75 -5.98
CA PRO A 40 -22.43 3.39 -6.99
C PRO A 40 -22.03 3.72 -8.44
N ASN A 41 -21.12 4.67 -8.67
CA ASN A 41 -20.62 5.02 -10.00
C ASN A 41 -19.47 4.09 -10.49
N GLY A 42 -19.05 3.12 -9.66
CA GLY A 42 -17.94 2.22 -9.99
C GLY A 42 -16.56 2.80 -9.71
N ALA A 43 -16.48 3.96 -9.04
CA ALA A 43 -15.20 4.42 -8.52
C ALA A 43 -14.74 3.45 -7.41
N ARG A 44 -13.44 3.19 -7.38
CA ARG A 44 -12.81 2.25 -6.44
C ARG A 44 -11.68 2.89 -5.68
N ALA A 45 -11.53 2.49 -4.43
CA ALA A 45 -10.39 2.82 -3.60
C ALA A 45 -9.94 1.56 -2.85
N ASP A 46 -8.68 1.50 -2.49
CA ASP A 46 -8.17 0.39 -1.72
C ASP A 46 -7.09 0.84 -0.72
N ALA A 47 -6.89 0.03 0.31
CA ALA A 47 -5.86 0.27 1.31
C ALA A 47 -5.39 -1.05 1.95
N GLN A 48 -4.23 -1.02 2.59
CA GLN A 48 -3.87 -2.05 3.56
C GLN A 48 -4.26 -1.59 4.96
N ILE A 49 -4.89 -2.49 5.70
CA ILE A 49 -5.18 -2.33 7.12
C ILE A 49 -4.00 -2.90 7.90
N LEU A 50 -3.51 -2.15 8.87
CA LEU A 50 -2.35 -2.51 9.68
C LEU A 50 -2.68 -2.43 11.16
N ASN A 51 -2.10 -3.37 11.94
CA ASN A 51 -2.22 -3.40 13.39
C ASN A 51 -3.67 -3.35 13.91
N ASN A 52 -4.58 -4.12 13.30
CA ASN A 52 -5.99 -4.19 13.67
C ASN A 52 -6.67 -2.80 13.58
N GLY A 53 -6.57 -2.14 12.45
CA GLY A 53 -7.19 -0.86 12.17
C GLY A 53 -6.49 0.37 12.75
N LYS A 54 -5.37 0.22 13.47
CA LYS A 54 -4.66 1.37 14.06
C LYS A 54 -3.97 2.26 13.03
N SER A 55 -3.68 1.74 11.86
CA SER A 55 -3.10 2.49 10.76
C SER A 55 -3.49 1.92 9.40
N PHE A 56 -3.42 2.77 8.38
CA PHE A 56 -3.77 2.46 7.00
C PHE A 56 -2.64 2.84 6.08
N ASN A 57 -2.33 1.98 5.13
CA ASN A 57 -1.55 2.33 3.97
C ASN A 57 -2.49 2.60 2.78
N ILE A 58 -2.96 3.83 2.65
CA ILE A 58 -3.87 4.28 1.58
C ILE A 58 -3.16 4.40 0.22
N PHE A 59 -1.85 4.26 0.18
CA PHE A 59 -1.06 4.29 -1.06
C PHE A 59 -0.83 2.88 -1.63
N TRP A 60 -1.34 1.85 -0.95
CA TRP A 60 -1.34 0.52 -1.53
C TRP A 60 -2.33 0.46 -2.68
N ASN A 61 -1.88 -0.03 -3.82
CA ASN A 61 -2.68 -0.19 -5.01
C ASN A 61 -2.79 -1.67 -5.37
N GLY A 62 -3.97 -2.25 -5.14
CA GLY A 62 -4.29 -3.61 -5.56
C GLY A 62 -4.71 -3.67 -7.04
N VAL A 63 -4.45 -4.79 -7.68
CA VAL A 63 -4.99 -5.09 -9.01
C VAL A 63 -6.31 -5.81 -8.82
N TRP A 64 -7.42 -5.13 -9.02
CA TRP A 64 -8.78 -5.67 -8.91
C TRP A 64 -9.74 -4.89 -9.78
N ASP A 65 -10.90 -5.44 -10.06
CA ASP A 65 -11.91 -4.81 -10.90
C ASP A 65 -13.28 -4.85 -10.25
N THR A 66 -14.15 -3.93 -10.69
CA THR A 66 -15.53 -3.85 -10.24
C THR A 66 -16.45 -3.37 -11.36
N ARG A 67 -17.69 -3.83 -11.31
CA ARG A 67 -18.78 -3.34 -12.15
C ARG A 67 -19.94 -2.98 -11.26
N THR A 68 -20.58 -1.87 -11.55
CA THR A 68 -21.76 -1.39 -10.82
C THR A 68 -22.92 -1.14 -11.76
N THR A 69 -24.13 -1.36 -11.29
CA THR A 69 -25.36 -1.06 -11.99
C THR A 69 -26.37 -0.46 -11.02
N ILE A 70 -27.00 0.63 -11.44
CA ILE A 70 -28.06 1.31 -10.68
C ILE A 70 -29.40 0.95 -11.33
N THR A 71 -30.34 0.44 -10.55
CA THR A 71 -31.70 0.08 -10.97
C THR A 71 -32.73 0.73 -10.05
N ASP A 72 -34.01 0.51 -10.31
CA ASP A 72 -35.09 0.96 -9.44
C ASP A 72 -35.11 0.25 -8.08
N GLU A 73 -34.52 -0.95 -8.00
CA GLU A 73 -34.42 -1.74 -6.75
C GLU A 73 -33.24 -1.30 -5.88
N GLY A 74 -32.25 -0.64 -6.44
CA GLY A 74 -31.03 -0.21 -5.75
C GLY A 74 -29.82 -0.20 -6.66
N TRP A 75 -28.64 -0.27 -6.09
CA TRP A 75 -27.43 -0.44 -6.86
C TRP A 75 -26.76 -1.78 -6.51
N PHE A 76 -26.20 -2.38 -7.54
CA PHE A 76 -25.53 -3.68 -7.48
C PHE A 76 -24.08 -3.50 -7.84
N ALA A 77 -23.23 -4.32 -7.26
CA ALA A 77 -21.81 -4.34 -7.54
C ALA A 77 -21.29 -5.77 -7.63
N GLU A 78 -20.45 -6.00 -8.62
CA GLU A 78 -19.61 -7.19 -8.74
C GLU A 78 -18.17 -6.78 -8.52
N ILE A 79 -17.46 -7.51 -7.66
CA ILE A 79 -16.09 -7.23 -7.28
C ILE A 79 -15.24 -8.46 -7.62
N ALA A 80 -14.21 -8.27 -8.44
CA ALA A 80 -13.28 -9.31 -8.82
C ALA A 80 -11.89 -8.99 -8.27
N ILE A 81 -11.46 -9.72 -7.25
CA ILE A 81 -10.15 -9.58 -6.61
C ILE A 81 -9.32 -10.82 -6.94
N PRO A 82 -8.33 -10.72 -7.84
CA PRO A 82 -7.44 -11.84 -8.13
C PRO A 82 -6.67 -12.26 -6.87
N PHE A 83 -6.51 -13.54 -6.65
CA PHE A 83 -5.69 -14.04 -5.53
C PHE A 83 -4.23 -13.57 -5.58
N SER A 84 -3.73 -13.23 -6.76
CA SER A 84 -2.39 -12.64 -6.92
C SER A 84 -2.27 -11.24 -6.28
N THR A 85 -3.36 -10.52 -6.11
CA THR A 85 -3.41 -9.23 -5.42
C THR A 85 -3.27 -9.39 -3.92
N LEU A 86 -3.76 -10.51 -3.39
CA LEU A 86 -3.79 -10.81 -1.98
C LEU A 86 -2.54 -11.61 -1.58
N LYS A 87 -1.97 -11.28 -0.43
CA LYS A 87 -0.92 -12.08 0.20
C LYS A 87 -1.59 -13.00 1.22
N PHE A 88 -1.39 -14.29 1.14
CA PHE A 88 -2.02 -15.26 2.03
C PHE A 88 -1.09 -16.43 2.37
N LYS A 89 -1.41 -17.16 3.43
CA LYS A 89 -0.70 -18.41 3.78
C LYS A 89 -0.87 -19.41 2.67
N THR A 90 0.18 -20.13 2.34
CA THR A 90 0.12 -21.28 1.43
C THR A 90 0.56 -22.53 2.17
N ASN A 91 0.33 -23.69 1.60
CA ASN A 91 0.58 -24.99 2.22
C ASN A 91 -0.27 -25.24 3.48
N VAL A 92 -1.50 -24.72 3.48
CA VAL A 92 -2.53 -25.07 4.45
C VAL A 92 -3.59 -25.93 3.74
N GLU A 93 -4.08 -26.95 4.41
CA GLU A 93 -5.10 -27.85 3.84
C GLU A 93 -6.43 -27.12 3.60
N GLN A 94 -6.74 -26.18 4.45
CA GLN A 94 -7.92 -25.32 4.32
C GLN A 94 -7.55 -23.87 4.68
N HIS A 95 -7.97 -22.94 3.82
CA HIS A 95 -7.85 -21.52 4.10
C HIS A 95 -9.06 -21.04 4.90
N ALA A 96 -8.77 -20.33 5.97
CA ALA A 96 -9.76 -19.56 6.72
C ALA A 96 -9.30 -18.11 6.71
N TRP A 97 -10.12 -17.22 6.16
CA TRP A 97 -9.82 -15.78 6.07
C TRP A 97 -10.81 -14.99 6.89
N GLY A 98 -10.36 -13.92 7.52
CA GLY A 98 -11.26 -12.91 8.07
C GLY A 98 -11.92 -12.14 6.94
N ILE A 99 -13.23 -11.91 7.02
CA ILE A 99 -13.97 -11.09 6.08
C ILE A 99 -15.05 -10.29 6.79
N ASN A 100 -15.22 -9.03 6.41
CA ASN A 100 -16.33 -8.22 6.87
C ASN A 100 -16.78 -7.23 5.80
N PHE A 101 -17.98 -6.72 5.94
CA PHE A 101 -18.60 -5.83 4.98
C PHE A 101 -19.21 -4.64 5.70
N GLU A 102 -19.11 -3.48 5.06
CA GLU A 102 -19.78 -2.28 5.52
C GLU A 102 -20.46 -1.58 4.36
N ARG A 103 -21.62 -1.05 4.63
CA ARG A 103 -22.32 -0.14 3.74
C ARG A 103 -22.55 1.19 4.40
N ASN A 104 -22.15 2.25 3.72
CA ASN A 104 -22.38 3.62 4.11
C ASN A 104 -23.46 4.27 3.26
N ILE A 105 -24.52 4.80 3.90
CA ILE A 105 -25.61 5.56 3.27
C ILE A 105 -25.54 6.99 3.77
N ARG A 106 -24.82 7.83 3.04
CA ARG A 106 -24.49 9.20 3.49
C ARG A 106 -25.70 10.10 3.67
N ARG A 107 -26.69 9.99 2.79
CA ARG A 107 -27.95 10.72 2.92
C ARG A 107 -28.62 10.52 4.27
N LYS A 108 -28.58 9.28 4.78
CA LYS A 108 -29.19 8.92 6.05
C LYS A 108 -28.24 9.01 7.23
N ARG A 109 -26.92 9.15 6.97
CA ARG A 109 -25.86 8.98 7.97
C ARG A 109 -25.89 7.63 8.63
N GLU A 110 -26.25 6.61 7.87
CA GLU A 110 -26.30 5.22 8.31
C GLU A 110 -25.01 4.50 7.90
N GLN A 111 -24.52 3.71 8.82
CA GLN A 111 -23.41 2.77 8.67
C GLN A 111 -23.93 1.39 9.05
N LEU A 112 -23.84 0.45 8.14
CA LEU A 112 -24.33 -0.91 8.30
C LEU A 112 -23.13 -1.85 8.23
N LEU A 113 -22.81 -2.45 9.35
CA LEU A 113 -21.73 -3.42 9.47
C LEU A 113 -22.32 -4.83 9.53
N TRP A 114 -21.77 -5.75 8.73
CA TRP A 114 -22.29 -7.12 8.66
C TRP A 114 -21.99 -7.91 9.93
N GLN A 115 -20.78 -7.81 10.46
CA GLN A 115 -20.35 -8.60 11.62
C GLN A 115 -19.69 -7.71 12.67
N GLY A 116 -19.90 -8.07 13.95
CA GLY A 116 -19.20 -7.44 15.07
C GLY A 116 -19.64 -6.02 15.40
N TRP A 117 -20.88 -5.63 15.01
CA TRP A 117 -21.37 -4.28 15.29
C TRP A 117 -21.42 -4.00 16.80
N SER A 118 -20.84 -2.90 17.19
CA SER A 118 -21.01 -2.27 18.51
C SER A 118 -20.75 -0.77 18.34
N ARG A 119 -21.06 0.02 19.37
CA ARG A 119 -20.88 1.48 19.32
C ARG A 119 -19.44 1.92 19.02
N ASP A 120 -18.47 1.10 19.41
CA ASP A 120 -17.04 1.34 19.28
C ASP A 120 -16.41 0.43 18.21
N SER A 121 -17.22 -0.10 17.28
CA SER A 121 -16.76 -0.96 16.20
C SER A 121 -16.69 -0.18 14.90
N GLU A 122 -15.58 -0.36 14.23
CA GLU A 122 -15.33 0.09 12.87
C GLU A 122 -15.02 -1.15 12.01
N LEU A 123 -15.26 -1.06 10.71
CA LEU A 123 -15.02 -2.16 9.77
C LEU A 123 -13.60 -2.71 9.88
N GLU A 124 -12.64 -1.81 10.11
CA GLU A 124 -11.20 -2.08 10.11
C GLU A 124 -10.70 -2.89 11.30
N LEU A 125 -11.56 -3.14 12.30
CA LEU A 125 -11.25 -4.03 13.41
C LEU A 125 -11.29 -5.49 12.95
N LEU A 126 -10.17 -5.99 12.45
CA LEU A 126 -10.05 -7.34 11.88
C LEU A 126 -10.42 -8.46 12.86
N ASN A 127 -10.16 -8.27 14.14
CA ASN A 127 -10.53 -9.22 15.19
C ASN A 127 -12.04 -9.36 15.41
N ARG A 128 -12.85 -8.58 14.71
CA ARG A 128 -14.32 -8.67 14.72
C ARG A 128 -14.91 -9.15 13.40
N ALA A 129 -14.04 -9.48 12.45
CA ALA A 129 -14.46 -10.03 11.17
C ALA A 129 -15.08 -11.41 11.32
N GLY A 130 -16.00 -11.73 10.42
CA GLY A 130 -16.48 -13.11 10.25
C GLY A 130 -15.40 -13.96 9.57
N THR A 131 -15.59 -15.28 9.55
CA THR A 131 -14.62 -16.20 8.96
C THR A 131 -15.15 -16.75 7.64
N LEU A 132 -14.40 -16.53 6.56
CA LEU A 132 -14.61 -17.15 5.26
C LEU A 132 -13.85 -18.48 5.23
N ILE A 133 -14.58 -19.56 5.06
CA ILE A 133 -14.06 -20.94 5.03
C ILE A 133 -14.29 -21.57 3.65
N SER A 134 -13.78 -22.78 3.47
CA SER A 134 -13.96 -23.56 2.23
C SER A 134 -13.32 -22.91 1.00
N LEU A 135 -12.23 -22.19 1.21
CA LEU A 135 -11.37 -21.69 0.14
C LEU A 135 -10.38 -22.80 -0.26
N ASP A 136 -10.91 -23.85 -0.85
CA ASP A 136 -10.12 -25.01 -1.24
C ASP A 136 -9.33 -24.69 -2.52
N SER A 137 -8.14 -25.27 -2.63
CA SER A 137 -7.33 -25.25 -3.86
C SER A 137 -6.78 -23.88 -4.27
N ILE A 138 -6.67 -22.92 -3.36
CA ILE A 138 -5.94 -21.70 -3.68
C ILE A 138 -4.44 -22.00 -3.74
N VAL A 139 -3.89 -22.01 -4.94
CA VAL A 139 -2.47 -22.25 -5.18
C VAL A 139 -1.79 -20.93 -5.47
N SER A 140 -0.83 -20.56 -4.64
CA SER A 140 0.08 -19.47 -4.99
C SER A 140 1.09 -20.01 -6.01
N LYS A 141 1.00 -19.52 -7.24
CA LYS A 141 2.04 -19.81 -8.25
C LYS A 141 3.29 -19.00 -7.91
N LYS A 142 4.47 -19.59 -8.12
CA LYS A 142 5.72 -18.81 -8.15
C LYS A 142 5.56 -17.72 -9.19
N PHE A 143 5.73 -16.49 -8.77
CA PHE A 143 5.49 -15.34 -9.62
C PHE A 143 6.76 -14.52 -9.74
N ILE A 144 7.18 -14.28 -10.95
CA ILE A 144 8.20 -13.30 -11.30
C ILE A 144 7.51 -12.24 -12.13
N GLU A 145 7.53 -11.02 -11.66
CA GLU A 145 7.06 -9.86 -12.40
C GLU A 145 8.25 -8.99 -12.76
N VAL A 146 8.32 -8.59 -14.00
CA VAL A 146 9.35 -7.66 -14.48
C VAL A 146 8.64 -6.43 -15.03
N LYS A 147 8.93 -5.26 -14.47
CA LYS A 147 8.37 -3.97 -14.87
C LYS A 147 9.47 -3.09 -15.44
N PRO A 148 9.79 -3.19 -16.73
CA PRO A 148 10.69 -2.23 -17.38
C PRO A 148 9.97 -0.89 -17.55
N TYR A 149 10.71 0.20 -17.44
CA TYR A 149 10.19 1.53 -17.76
C TYR A 149 11.25 2.39 -18.47
N THR A 150 10.76 3.33 -19.25
CA THR A 150 11.57 4.39 -19.87
C THR A 150 10.88 5.71 -19.66
N ILE A 151 11.64 6.74 -19.34
CA ILE A 151 11.15 8.07 -19.10
C ILE A 151 11.92 9.02 -20.00
N GLY A 152 11.19 9.76 -20.82
CA GLY A 152 11.69 10.86 -21.62
C GLY A 152 11.15 12.17 -21.09
N GLY A 153 12.02 13.14 -20.87
CA GLY A 153 11.67 14.50 -20.47
C GLY A 153 12.60 15.52 -21.06
N GLY A 154 12.23 16.77 -21.04
CA GLY A 154 13.10 17.86 -21.46
C GLY A 154 12.74 19.15 -20.72
N GLU A 155 13.76 19.90 -20.35
CA GLU A 155 13.63 21.27 -19.87
C GLU A 155 13.94 22.22 -21.01
N PHE A 156 12.94 22.99 -21.43
CA PHE A 156 13.04 23.95 -22.52
C PHE A 156 12.99 25.36 -21.92
N THR A 157 14.16 25.93 -21.67
CA THR A 157 14.32 27.33 -21.28
C THR A 157 15.01 28.11 -22.36
N PRO A 158 14.72 29.40 -22.57
CA PRO A 158 15.41 30.20 -23.57
C PRO A 158 16.95 30.12 -23.45
N GLY A 159 17.60 29.45 -24.41
CA GLY A 159 19.04 29.24 -24.43
C GLY A 159 19.56 27.95 -23.79
N LYS A 160 18.70 27.05 -23.36
CA LYS A 160 19.06 25.75 -22.76
C LYS A 160 18.02 24.70 -23.08
N ASP A 161 18.30 23.85 -24.06
CA ASP A 161 17.48 22.69 -24.38
C ASP A 161 18.19 21.45 -23.86
N GLU A 162 17.71 20.89 -22.72
CA GLU A 162 18.26 19.64 -22.18
C GLU A 162 17.19 18.54 -22.26
N GLY A 163 17.42 17.56 -23.12
CA GLY A 163 16.63 16.34 -23.17
C GLY A 163 17.19 15.30 -22.20
N GLN A 164 16.32 14.65 -21.42
CA GLN A 164 16.69 13.54 -20.56
C GLN A 164 15.96 12.28 -21.03
N LEU A 165 16.71 11.20 -21.18
CA LEU A 165 16.16 9.86 -21.40
C LEU A 165 16.68 8.95 -20.29
N ASN A 166 15.78 8.37 -19.53
CA ASN A 166 16.12 7.46 -18.46
C ASN A 166 15.42 6.12 -18.67
N ALA A 167 16.08 5.02 -18.30
CA ALA A 167 15.53 3.69 -18.38
C ALA A 167 15.87 2.92 -17.11
N GLY A 168 14.92 2.18 -16.59
CA GLY A 168 15.07 1.38 -15.39
C GLY A 168 14.12 0.20 -15.37
N GLY A 169 14.01 -0.45 -14.24
CA GLY A 169 13.07 -1.55 -14.09
C GLY A 169 13.06 -2.16 -12.71
N ASP A 170 11.93 -2.80 -12.40
CA ASP A 170 11.71 -3.53 -11.17
C ASP A 170 11.51 -5.01 -11.46
N ILE A 171 12.03 -5.86 -10.58
CA ILE A 171 11.81 -7.30 -10.59
C ILE A 171 11.21 -7.69 -9.24
N ASN A 172 10.02 -8.23 -9.28
CA ASN A 172 9.32 -8.77 -8.12
C ASN A 172 9.36 -10.28 -8.18
N TYR A 173 9.96 -10.90 -7.18
CA TYR A 173 10.09 -12.35 -7.08
C TYR A 173 9.50 -12.87 -5.77
N LEU A 174 8.58 -13.80 -5.88
CA LEU A 174 7.99 -14.48 -4.74
C LEU A 174 8.88 -15.67 -4.37
N ILE A 175 9.76 -15.49 -3.36
CA ILE A 175 10.65 -16.55 -2.86
C ILE A 175 9.83 -17.69 -2.25
N THR A 176 8.93 -17.30 -1.34
CA THR A 176 7.87 -18.16 -0.82
C THR A 176 6.55 -17.39 -0.91
N PRO A 177 5.42 -18.04 -0.75
CA PRO A 177 4.13 -17.32 -0.78
C PRO A 177 4.02 -16.17 0.23
N THR A 178 4.80 -16.23 1.29
CA THR A 178 4.81 -15.23 2.37
C THR A 178 6.07 -14.37 2.39
N LEU A 179 7.06 -14.64 1.54
CA LEU A 179 8.32 -13.91 1.47
C LEU A 179 8.57 -13.44 0.03
N ARG A 180 8.64 -12.14 -0.16
CA ARG A 180 8.87 -11.49 -1.45
C ARG A 180 10.22 -10.80 -1.48
N MET A 181 10.88 -10.87 -2.62
CA MET A 181 12.05 -10.07 -2.97
C MET A 181 11.68 -9.09 -4.07
N ASN A 182 12.09 -7.86 -3.92
CA ASN A 182 11.98 -6.82 -4.94
C ASN A 182 13.40 -6.33 -5.26
N LEU A 183 13.73 -6.28 -6.53
CA LEU A 183 14.96 -5.67 -7.03
C LEU A 183 14.56 -4.47 -7.89
N THR A 184 15.26 -3.36 -7.74
CA THR A 184 15.03 -2.16 -8.53
C THR A 184 16.35 -1.65 -9.10
N PHE A 185 16.31 -1.16 -10.32
CA PHE A 185 17.47 -0.62 -11.05
C PHE A 185 17.10 0.72 -11.65
N ASN A 186 17.93 1.71 -11.39
CA ASN A 186 17.78 3.08 -11.88
C ASN A 186 16.38 3.64 -11.59
N THR A 187 15.97 3.54 -10.31
CA THR A 187 14.63 3.89 -9.84
C THR A 187 14.30 5.33 -10.17
N ASP A 188 13.21 5.52 -10.89
CA ASP A 188 12.75 6.85 -11.26
C ASP A 188 12.02 7.56 -10.12
N PHE A 189 12.39 8.84 -9.93
CA PHE A 189 11.73 9.76 -9.01
C PHE A 189 10.80 10.75 -9.71
N ALA A 190 10.66 10.71 -11.04
CA ALA A 190 9.83 11.67 -11.78
C ALA A 190 8.34 11.55 -11.40
N GLN A 191 7.92 10.42 -10.85
CA GLN A 191 6.55 10.23 -10.32
C GLN A 191 6.35 10.80 -8.91
N VAL A 192 7.41 11.33 -8.28
CA VAL A 192 7.25 12.01 -7.00
C VAL A 192 6.61 13.35 -7.29
N GLU A 193 5.31 13.45 -7.10
CA GLU A 193 4.61 14.72 -7.07
C GLU A 193 5.37 15.69 -6.15
N ALA A 194 5.60 16.91 -6.63
CA ALA A 194 6.24 17.94 -5.84
C ALA A 194 5.49 18.09 -4.51
N ASP A 195 6.21 17.97 -3.42
CA ASP A 195 5.64 18.21 -2.09
C ASP A 195 5.05 19.62 -2.05
N ARG A 196 3.88 19.76 -1.44
CA ARG A 196 3.31 21.10 -1.21
C ARG A 196 4.30 21.93 -0.43
N GLN A 197 4.60 23.12 -0.92
CA GLN A 197 5.47 24.04 -0.24
C GLN A 197 4.89 24.36 1.14
N GLN A 198 5.64 24.04 2.20
CA GLN A 198 5.27 24.33 3.57
C GLN A 198 6.34 25.22 4.18
N ILE A 199 5.90 26.29 4.83
CA ILE A 199 6.81 27.14 5.60
C ILE A 199 7.00 26.50 6.99
N ASN A 200 8.23 26.12 7.29
CA ASN A 200 8.54 25.56 8.60
C ASN A 200 8.62 26.70 9.65
N LEU A 201 7.58 26.83 10.45
CA LEU A 201 7.52 27.78 11.57
C LEU A 201 8.00 27.14 12.88
N THR A 202 8.45 25.89 12.84
CA THR A 202 8.90 25.16 14.02
C THR A 202 10.40 24.89 13.97
N ARG A 203 11.03 24.61 15.12
CA ARG A 203 12.42 24.17 15.19
C ARG A 203 12.66 22.72 14.77
N PHE A 204 11.60 21.98 14.46
CA PHE A 204 11.69 20.58 14.09
C PHE A 204 11.68 20.42 12.56
N PRO A 205 12.40 19.43 12.02
CA PRO A 205 12.34 19.12 10.58
C PRO A 205 10.90 18.79 10.14
N LEU A 206 10.53 19.25 8.94
CA LEU A 206 9.27 18.85 8.33
C LEU A 206 9.39 17.41 7.83
N PHE A 207 8.43 16.58 8.23
CA PHE A 207 8.30 15.22 7.73
C PHE A 207 7.25 15.19 6.61
N PHE A 208 7.66 14.73 5.44
CA PHE A 208 6.77 14.50 4.31
C PHE A 208 6.45 13.02 4.19
N PRO A 209 5.20 12.64 3.90
CA PRO A 209 4.86 11.25 3.68
C PRO A 209 5.63 10.68 2.49
N GLU A 210 5.98 9.40 2.55
CA GLU A 210 6.55 8.68 1.42
C GLU A 210 5.47 8.52 0.33
N ARG A 211 5.84 8.68 -0.94
CA ARG A 211 4.92 8.58 -2.08
C ARG A 211 5.43 7.64 -3.16
N ARG A 212 6.69 7.23 -3.09
CA ARG A 212 7.30 6.34 -4.07
C ARG A 212 6.83 4.90 -3.82
N GLU A 213 6.22 4.30 -4.84
CA GLU A 213 5.61 2.97 -4.77
C GLU A 213 6.56 1.92 -4.16
N PHE A 214 7.82 1.93 -4.57
CA PHE A 214 8.81 1.00 -4.05
C PHE A 214 8.94 1.07 -2.52
N PHE A 215 8.91 2.26 -1.90
CA PHE A 215 9.06 2.42 -0.46
C PHE A 215 7.74 2.30 0.30
N LEU A 216 6.62 2.60 -0.35
CA LEU A 216 5.29 2.46 0.24
C LEU A 216 4.92 1.00 0.46
N GLU A 217 5.22 0.16 -0.51
CA GLU A 217 4.95 -1.27 -0.36
C GLU A 217 5.80 -1.85 0.76
N GLY A 218 5.15 -2.27 1.85
CA GLY A 218 5.81 -2.86 3.01
C GLY A 218 6.48 -1.86 3.95
N GLN A 219 6.05 -0.61 3.97
CA GLN A 219 6.50 0.39 4.93
C GLN A 219 6.29 -0.07 6.38
N ASP A 220 5.23 -0.83 6.65
CA ASP A 220 4.89 -1.44 7.93
C ASP A 220 5.97 -2.39 8.47
N TYR A 221 6.73 -3.03 7.59
CA TYR A 221 7.86 -3.87 8.01
C TYR A 221 8.99 -3.08 8.67
N PHE A 222 9.13 -1.82 8.31
CA PHE A 222 10.16 -0.92 8.82
C PHE A 222 9.65 0.08 9.87
N ASP A 223 8.34 0.07 10.14
CA ASP A 223 7.78 0.84 11.25
C ASP A 223 8.11 0.13 12.58
N MET A 224 9.05 0.70 13.31
CA MET A 224 9.55 0.15 14.57
C MET A 224 8.74 0.62 15.79
N GLY A 225 7.57 1.24 15.57
CA GLY A 225 6.51 1.37 16.58
C GLY A 225 6.81 2.27 17.80
N MET A 226 7.75 3.19 17.72
CA MET A 226 8.05 4.13 18.83
C MET A 226 7.22 5.42 18.79
N GLY A 227 6.10 5.41 18.05
CA GLY A 227 5.26 6.58 17.82
C GLY A 227 5.99 7.67 17.03
N ASN A 228 5.37 8.85 16.89
CA ASN A 228 5.92 9.95 16.11
C ASN A 228 7.16 10.64 16.72
N ARG A 229 7.68 10.14 17.83
CA ARG A 229 8.81 10.77 18.54
C ARG A 229 10.18 10.31 18.06
N ILE A 230 10.27 9.05 17.64
CA ILE A 230 11.52 8.47 17.12
C ILE A 230 11.17 7.69 15.87
N ILE A 231 11.72 8.11 14.74
CA ILE A 231 11.60 7.45 13.45
C ILE A 231 12.98 6.87 13.10
N PRO A 232 13.25 5.59 13.43
CA PRO A 232 14.56 4.98 13.20
C PRO A 232 14.93 4.90 11.73
N PHE A 233 13.94 4.72 10.87
CA PHE A 233 14.10 4.65 9.43
C PHE A 233 13.12 5.59 8.73
N TYR A 234 13.64 6.43 7.85
CA TYR A 234 12.87 7.36 7.05
C TYR A 234 13.31 7.28 5.60
N SER A 235 12.52 6.58 4.79
CA SER A 235 12.83 6.23 3.40
C SER A 235 13.05 7.44 2.50
N ARG A 236 12.38 8.56 2.76
CA ARG A 236 12.54 9.78 1.95
C ARG A 236 13.93 10.42 1.99
N ARG A 237 14.79 10.02 2.91
CA ARG A 237 16.21 10.41 2.86
C ARG A 237 16.97 9.74 1.72
N ILE A 238 16.48 8.58 1.24
CA ILE A 238 17.12 7.83 0.18
C ILE A 238 16.82 8.51 -1.15
N GLY A 239 17.85 8.94 -1.87
CA GLY A 239 17.71 9.57 -3.17
C GLY A 239 17.27 11.04 -3.14
N LEU A 240 17.38 11.70 -1.98
CA LEU A 240 17.17 13.14 -1.82
C LEU A 240 18.34 13.76 -1.08
N ALA A 241 18.81 14.89 -1.58
CA ALA A 241 19.76 15.75 -0.91
C ALA A 241 19.10 16.61 0.17
N GLU A 242 19.89 17.34 0.96
CA GLU A 242 19.37 18.26 1.99
C GLU A 242 18.55 19.41 1.39
N ASP A 243 18.94 19.88 0.21
CA ASP A 243 18.22 20.89 -0.58
C ASP A 243 16.99 20.33 -1.32
N ARG A 244 16.68 19.03 -1.13
CA ARG A 244 15.62 18.26 -1.79
C ARG A 244 15.84 18.01 -3.28
N SER A 245 17.00 18.29 -3.80
CA SER A 245 17.35 17.84 -5.16
C SER A 245 17.44 16.31 -5.20
N THR A 246 17.10 15.73 -6.34
CA THR A 246 17.11 14.27 -6.50
C THR A 246 18.53 13.75 -6.65
N VAL A 247 18.88 12.71 -5.91
CA VAL A 247 20.13 11.94 -6.05
C VAL A 247 19.76 10.60 -6.68
N PRO A 248 20.29 10.24 -7.84
CA PRO A 248 19.89 9.02 -8.55
C PRO A 248 20.14 7.77 -7.70
N ILE A 249 19.21 6.84 -7.71
CA ILE A 249 19.37 5.50 -7.14
C ILE A 249 19.82 4.56 -8.25
N ILE A 250 20.99 3.95 -8.06
CA ILE A 250 21.55 3.02 -9.04
C ILE A 250 20.81 1.68 -9.00
N ALA A 251 20.66 1.14 -7.79
CA ALA A 251 20.01 -0.15 -7.57
C ALA A 251 19.54 -0.28 -6.12
N GLY A 252 18.58 -1.15 -5.93
CA GLY A 252 18.09 -1.51 -4.62
C GLY A 252 17.57 -2.94 -4.56
N ALA A 253 17.61 -3.49 -3.38
CA ALA A 253 17.04 -4.80 -3.08
C ALA A 253 16.23 -4.72 -1.79
N ARG A 254 15.08 -5.39 -1.79
CA ARG A 254 14.21 -5.47 -0.62
C ARG A 254 13.68 -6.88 -0.47
N VAL A 255 13.65 -7.38 0.76
CA VAL A 255 13.03 -8.65 1.12
C VAL A 255 12.04 -8.39 2.24
N LEU A 256 10.79 -8.75 2.02
CA LEU A 256 9.69 -8.56 2.97
C LEU A 256 8.91 -9.84 3.12
N GLY A 257 8.50 -10.16 4.32
CA GLY A 257 7.57 -11.25 4.51
C GLY A 257 7.53 -11.83 5.92
N LYS A 258 6.78 -12.92 6.01
CA LYS A 258 6.55 -13.64 7.26
C LYS A 258 6.99 -15.11 7.06
N MET A 259 7.77 -15.64 8.00
CA MET A 259 8.20 -17.01 8.06
C MET A 259 7.76 -17.60 9.42
N GLY A 260 6.63 -18.32 9.43
CA GLY A 260 6.02 -18.76 10.68
C GLY A 260 5.67 -17.57 11.58
N ASN A 261 6.25 -17.54 12.77
CA ASN A 261 6.05 -16.47 13.76
C ASN A 261 7.03 -15.28 13.59
N THR A 262 7.89 -15.31 12.58
CA THR A 262 8.89 -14.27 12.34
C THR A 262 8.46 -13.37 11.20
N THR A 263 8.45 -12.06 11.42
CA THR A 263 8.27 -11.03 10.39
C THR A 263 9.62 -10.41 10.07
N LEU A 264 10.00 -10.42 8.79
CA LEU A 264 11.29 -9.94 8.29
C LEU A 264 11.07 -8.80 7.29
N GLY A 265 11.78 -7.70 7.49
CA GLY A 265 11.96 -6.63 6.52
C GLY A 265 13.45 -6.33 6.35
N ALA A 266 13.97 -6.44 5.16
CA ALA A 266 15.35 -6.04 4.83
C ALA A 266 15.32 -5.19 3.56
N LEU A 267 16.05 -4.08 3.58
CA LEU A 267 16.19 -3.16 2.47
C LEU A 267 17.64 -2.73 2.35
N SER A 268 18.16 -2.69 1.12
CA SER A 268 19.45 -2.08 0.80
C SER A 268 19.32 -1.28 -0.49
N MET A 269 19.73 -0.01 -0.46
CA MET A 269 19.62 0.92 -1.59
C MET A 269 20.96 1.61 -1.80
N GLN A 270 21.41 1.69 -3.06
CA GLN A 270 22.63 2.35 -3.46
C GLN A 270 22.32 3.60 -4.29
N THR A 271 22.77 4.76 -3.83
CA THR A 271 22.69 6.00 -4.60
C THR A 271 23.96 6.24 -5.40
N ALA A 272 23.82 6.97 -6.49
CA ALA A 272 24.96 7.50 -7.23
C ALA A 272 25.62 8.67 -6.46
N SER A 273 26.84 9.03 -6.87
CA SER A 273 27.40 10.33 -6.50
C SER A 273 26.78 11.42 -7.35
N ARG A 274 26.54 12.59 -6.77
CA ARG A 274 26.07 13.78 -7.47
C ARG A 274 26.72 15.03 -6.87
N ASP A 275 27.41 15.78 -7.71
CA ASP A 275 28.13 17.00 -7.29
C ASP A 275 29.04 16.74 -6.07
N SER A 276 28.76 17.38 -4.94
CA SER A 276 29.46 17.18 -3.67
C SER A 276 28.94 16.04 -2.81
N ILE A 277 27.86 15.35 -3.26
CA ILE A 277 27.22 14.27 -2.49
C ILE A 277 27.86 12.94 -2.90
N PRO A 278 28.47 12.21 -1.97
CA PRO A 278 29.07 10.93 -2.29
C PRO A 278 28.02 9.85 -2.54
N SER A 279 28.38 8.85 -3.33
CA SER A 279 27.60 7.60 -3.45
C SER A 279 27.43 6.96 -2.07
N THR A 280 26.21 6.66 -1.69
CA THR A 280 25.87 6.19 -0.33
C THR A 280 25.02 4.94 -0.40
N ASN A 281 25.33 3.98 0.47
CA ASN A 281 24.49 2.80 0.69
C ASN A 281 23.63 3.00 1.94
N TYR A 282 22.33 2.74 1.80
CA TYR A 282 21.36 2.75 2.88
C TYR A 282 20.86 1.33 3.11
N THR A 283 21.13 0.78 4.29
CA THR A 283 20.67 -0.57 4.64
C THR A 283 19.91 -0.53 5.95
N VAL A 284 18.75 -1.19 5.96
CA VAL A 284 17.93 -1.38 7.15
C VAL A 284 17.44 -2.82 7.21
N VAL A 285 17.44 -3.38 8.40
CA VAL A 285 16.89 -4.72 8.70
C VAL A 285 15.95 -4.59 9.89
N SER A 286 14.75 -5.05 9.73
CA SER A 286 13.74 -5.18 10.78
C SER A 286 13.40 -6.65 10.97
N TRP A 287 13.43 -7.09 12.19
CA TRP A 287 13.07 -8.44 12.58
C TRP A 287 12.13 -8.40 13.77
N ARG A 288 10.97 -9.02 13.65
CA ARG A 288 9.97 -9.14 14.71
C ARG A 288 9.61 -10.59 14.92
N GLN A 289 9.57 -11.02 16.16
CA GLN A 289 9.25 -12.38 16.55
C GLN A 289 8.00 -12.39 17.44
N ASP A 290 6.99 -13.13 17.03
CA ASP A 290 5.80 -13.40 17.88
C ASP A 290 6.19 -14.52 18.86
N VAL A 291 6.30 -14.21 20.15
CA VAL A 291 6.78 -15.15 21.21
C VAL A 291 5.62 -15.87 21.90
N LEU A 292 4.45 -15.24 21.95
CA LEU A 292 3.28 -15.82 22.60
C LEU A 292 2.22 -16.18 21.56
N LYS A 293 1.62 -17.36 21.71
CA LYS A 293 0.37 -17.67 21.01
C LYS A 293 -0.74 -16.86 21.70
N GLN A 294 -1.41 -16.02 20.92
CA GLN A 294 -2.68 -15.42 21.34
C GLN A 294 -3.79 -16.42 21.19
#